data_9ae9440d6ef75333e325251c8e87d2a5
#
_entry.id   9ae9440d6ef75333e325251c8e87d2a5
#
_cell.length_a   1.000
_cell.length_b   1.000
_cell.length_c   1.000
_cell.angle_alpha   90.00
_cell.angle_beta   90.00
_cell.angle_gamma   90.00
#
_symmetry.space_group_name_H-M   'P 1'
#
loop_
_entity.id
_entity.type
_entity.pdbx_description
1 polymer ?
#
loop_
_entity_poly.entity_id
_entity_poly.type
_entity_poly.pdbx_seq_one_letter_code
_entity_poly.pdbx_strand_id
1 'polypeptide(L)'
;MARILFLTDFSEAYARNLLLGIARYAHAVGQAWSLCRLPLSIRDKFGIEAVIDLAKKMRADAVIGQFYNTDNVELFARNGIITIAQDFKARFTTIPNITGPHFLAGKMGAEYFAKKGFRHFAFYGTRDVVWSDERMQGFRETVRAANPSFTFSALCKNTQNALWDYDTNQLVTWLQSLPKPVAIMACDDNHAYHITEA
;
A
#
# COMPACT_ATOMS: atom_id res chain seq x y z
N MET A 1 17.53 -24.60 6.34
CA MET A 1 16.13 -24.12 6.20
C MET A 1 16.17 -22.62 6.44
N ALA A 2 15.89 -21.82 5.40
CA ALA A 2 15.91 -20.37 5.53
C ALA A 2 14.76 -19.86 6.38
N ARG A 3 15.01 -18.88 7.23
CA ARG A 3 14.02 -18.24 8.09
C ARG A 3 13.77 -16.81 7.63
N ILE A 4 12.53 -16.53 7.24
CA ILE A 4 12.11 -15.24 6.68
C ILE A 4 11.11 -14.60 7.64
N LEU A 5 11.39 -13.36 8.05
CA LEU A 5 10.46 -12.55 8.83
C LEU A 5 9.61 -11.69 7.90
N PHE A 6 8.32 -11.58 8.20
CA PHE A 6 7.39 -10.68 7.54
C PHE A 6 6.98 -9.56 8.50
N LEU A 7 7.40 -8.34 8.19
CA LEU A 7 7.03 -7.13 8.91
C LEU A 7 5.95 -6.39 8.10
N THR A 8 4.68 -6.74 8.31
CA THR A 8 3.57 -6.18 7.53
C THR A 8 2.26 -6.25 8.31
N ASP A 9 1.26 -5.52 7.85
CA ASP A 9 -0.09 -5.62 8.42
C ASP A 9 -0.83 -6.83 7.82
N PHE A 10 -1.01 -7.87 8.63
CA PHE A 10 -1.72 -9.09 8.24
C PHE A 10 -3.25 -8.99 8.32
N SER A 11 -3.80 -7.88 8.77
CA SER A 11 -5.24 -7.59 8.62
C SER A 11 -5.59 -7.40 7.14
N GLU A 12 -4.65 -6.92 6.32
CA GLU A 12 -4.81 -6.69 4.91
C GLU A 12 -4.76 -7.97 4.06
N ALA A 13 -5.69 -8.10 3.11
CA ALA A 13 -5.74 -9.23 2.18
C ALA A 13 -4.46 -9.34 1.34
N TYR A 14 -3.88 -8.20 0.96
CA TYR A 14 -2.63 -8.15 0.19
C TYR A 14 -1.48 -8.87 0.91
N ALA A 15 -1.27 -8.57 2.19
CA ALA A 15 -0.20 -9.18 2.98
C ALA A 15 -0.39 -10.71 3.13
N ARG A 16 -1.64 -11.14 3.35
CA ARG A 16 -1.97 -12.58 3.43
C ARG A 16 -1.74 -13.30 2.10
N ASN A 17 -2.12 -12.68 0.98
CA ASN A 17 -1.93 -13.24 -0.35
C ASN A 17 -0.45 -13.28 -0.75
N LEU A 18 0.33 -12.25 -0.39
CA LEU A 18 1.78 -12.22 -0.59
C LEU A 18 2.45 -13.40 0.16
N LEU A 19 2.13 -13.56 1.45
CA LEU A 19 2.64 -14.67 2.26
C LEU A 19 2.29 -16.03 1.64
N LEU A 20 1.04 -16.20 1.20
CA LEU A 20 0.59 -17.43 0.53
C LEU A 20 1.35 -17.68 -0.77
N GLY A 21 1.57 -16.64 -1.58
CA GLY A 21 2.33 -16.72 -2.83
C GLY A 21 3.77 -17.18 -2.59
N ILE A 22 4.43 -16.63 -1.57
CA ILE A 22 5.79 -17.00 -1.19
C ILE A 22 5.84 -18.45 -0.68
N ALA A 23 4.87 -18.86 0.14
CA ALA A 23 4.80 -20.24 0.62
C ALA A 23 4.61 -21.24 -0.53
N ARG A 24 3.74 -20.92 -1.49
CA ARG A 24 3.53 -21.75 -2.70
C ARG A 24 4.79 -21.85 -3.55
N TYR A 25 5.48 -20.74 -3.74
CA TYR A 25 6.74 -20.74 -4.48
C TYR A 25 7.81 -21.60 -3.79
N ALA A 26 8.00 -21.42 -2.47
CA ALA A 26 8.95 -22.21 -1.70
C ALA A 26 8.66 -23.73 -1.84
N HIS A 27 7.39 -24.11 -1.76
CA HIS A 27 6.97 -25.50 -1.95
C HIS A 27 7.26 -26.01 -3.38
N ALA A 28 6.94 -25.20 -4.40
CA ALA A 28 7.13 -25.58 -5.80
C ALA A 28 8.60 -25.79 -6.18
N VAL A 29 9.53 -25.05 -5.55
CA VAL A 29 10.97 -25.19 -5.76
C VAL A 29 11.65 -26.13 -4.77
N GLY A 30 10.88 -26.87 -3.97
CA GLY A 30 11.39 -27.83 -2.99
C GLY A 30 12.20 -27.22 -1.84
N GLN A 31 11.98 -25.93 -1.54
CA GLN A 31 12.69 -25.23 -0.47
C GLN A 31 11.88 -25.20 0.83
N ALA A 32 12.50 -25.65 1.91
CA ALA A 32 11.91 -25.57 3.24
C ALA A 32 12.22 -24.19 3.85
N TRP A 33 11.31 -23.23 3.71
CA TRP A 33 11.41 -21.91 4.35
C TRP A 33 10.51 -21.85 5.60
N SER A 34 11.05 -21.27 6.67
CA SER A 34 10.27 -20.91 7.85
C SER A 34 9.80 -19.46 7.73
N LEU A 35 8.49 -19.25 7.65
CA LEU A 35 7.87 -17.94 7.47
C LEU A 35 7.30 -17.46 8.81
N CYS A 36 7.88 -16.40 9.38
CA CYS A 36 7.49 -15.85 10.67
C CYS A 36 6.86 -14.47 10.51
N ARG A 37 5.64 -14.30 11.04
CA ARG A 37 4.94 -13.01 11.00
C ARG A 37 5.41 -12.12 12.13
N LEU A 38 5.69 -10.86 11.81
CA LEU A 38 6.09 -9.84 12.75
C LEU A 38 5.13 -8.64 12.63
N PRO A 39 4.40 -8.27 13.70
CA PRO A 39 3.47 -7.14 13.62
C PRO A 39 4.23 -5.81 13.47
N LEU A 40 3.65 -4.88 12.71
CA LEU A 40 4.20 -3.54 12.51
C LEU A 40 4.39 -2.77 13.81
N SER A 41 3.54 -3.04 14.81
CA SER A 41 3.60 -2.39 16.11
C SER A 41 4.96 -2.52 16.84
N ILE A 42 5.77 -3.51 16.49
CA ILE A 42 7.13 -3.65 17.04
C ILE A 42 8.01 -2.52 16.51
N ARG A 43 8.01 -2.29 15.19
CA ARG A 43 8.72 -1.16 14.57
C ARG A 43 8.16 0.17 15.07
N ASP A 44 6.84 0.31 15.12
CA ASP A 44 6.18 1.58 15.46
C ASP A 44 6.43 2.02 16.90
N LYS A 45 6.57 1.06 17.82
CA LYS A 45 6.83 1.35 19.25
C LYS A 45 8.31 1.42 19.61
N PHE A 46 9.15 0.63 18.95
CA PHE A 46 10.53 0.38 19.39
C PHE A 46 11.57 0.68 18.30
N GLY A 47 11.14 1.14 17.13
CA GLY A 47 12.02 1.47 16.02
C GLY A 47 12.52 0.27 15.22
N ILE A 48 13.31 0.56 14.19
CA ILE A 48 13.85 -0.44 13.27
C ILE A 48 14.90 -1.33 13.93
N GLU A 49 15.67 -0.77 14.89
CA GLU A 49 16.69 -1.48 15.63
C GLU A 49 16.11 -2.67 16.42
N ALA A 50 14.93 -2.49 17.01
CA ALA A 50 14.25 -3.58 17.71
C ALA A 50 13.83 -4.72 16.76
N VAL A 51 13.48 -4.38 15.53
CA VAL A 51 13.20 -5.39 14.48
C VAL A 51 14.46 -6.16 14.13
N ILE A 52 15.61 -5.47 14.01
CA ILE A 52 16.90 -6.09 13.71
C ILE A 52 17.33 -7.01 14.86
N ASP A 53 17.21 -6.55 16.10
CA ASP A 53 17.57 -7.36 17.28
C ASP A 53 16.69 -8.61 17.39
N LEU A 54 15.40 -8.49 17.08
CA LEU A 54 14.50 -9.64 17.04
C LEU A 54 14.86 -10.59 15.89
N ALA A 55 15.19 -10.06 14.72
CA ALA A 55 15.64 -10.86 13.58
C ALA A 55 16.90 -11.65 13.92
N LYS A 56 17.88 -11.03 14.62
CA LYS A 56 19.10 -11.71 15.12
C LYS A 56 18.77 -12.80 16.14
N LYS A 57 17.93 -12.51 17.14
CA LYS A 57 17.50 -13.49 18.15
C LYS A 57 16.81 -14.69 17.50
N MET A 58 16.02 -14.46 16.46
CA MET A 58 15.35 -15.51 15.71
C MET A 58 16.26 -16.17 14.66
N ARG A 59 17.47 -15.72 14.49
CA ARG A 59 18.41 -16.18 13.43
C ARG A 59 17.75 -16.12 12.06
N ALA A 60 17.14 -14.98 11.74
CA ALA A 60 16.49 -14.77 10.46
C ALA A 60 17.54 -14.54 9.36
N ASP A 61 17.33 -15.18 8.22
CA ASP A 61 18.17 -14.99 7.03
C ASP A 61 17.68 -13.80 6.20
N ALA A 62 16.38 -13.49 6.27
CA ALA A 62 15.78 -12.40 5.51
C ALA A 62 14.61 -11.74 6.25
N VAL A 63 14.35 -10.49 5.88
CA VAL A 63 13.17 -9.72 6.27
C VAL A 63 12.47 -9.19 5.01
N ILE A 64 11.17 -9.43 4.88
CA ILE A 64 10.29 -8.81 3.88
C ILE A 64 9.34 -7.91 4.65
N GLY A 65 9.32 -6.60 4.35
CA GLY A 65 8.53 -5.71 5.18
C GLY A 65 8.17 -4.37 4.59
N GLN A 66 7.20 -3.74 5.26
CA GLN A 66 6.83 -2.35 5.06
C GLN A 66 7.72 -1.47 5.94
N PHE A 67 8.46 -0.57 5.31
CA PHE A 67 9.38 0.34 5.99
C PHE A 67 8.95 1.79 5.78
N TYR A 68 9.28 2.65 6.75
CA TYR A 68 9.18 4.09 6.58
C TYR A 68 10.40 4.62 5.80
N ASN A 69 10.22 5.77 5.17
CA ASN A 69 11.33 6.47 4.51
C ASN A 69 12.45 6.90 5.49
N THR A 70 12.15 6.97 6.79
CA THR A 70 13.10 7.26 7.87
C THR A 70 13.81 6.03 8.41
N ASP A 71 13.37 4.83 8.05
CA ASP A 71 14.00 3.59 8.51
C ASP A 71 15.36 3.38 7.82
N ASN A 72 16.39 3.17 8.60
CA ASN A 72 17.71 2.81 8.06
C ASN A 72 17.77 1.32 7.69
N VAL A 73 17.22 1.00 6.51
CA VAL A 73 17.13 -0.39 6.03
C VAL A 73 18.50 -1.04 5.75
N GLU A 74 19.55 -0.24 5.57
CA GLU A 74 20.91 -0.76 5.35
C GLU A 74 21.49 -1.45 6.60
N LEU A 75 20.95 -1.15 7.77
CA LEU A 75 21.35 -1.82 9.00
C LEU A 75 21.09 -3.32 8.96
N PHE A 76 20.08 -3.79 8.24
CA PHE A 76 19.84 -5.22 8.06
C PHE A 76 21.02 -5.88 7.34
N ALA A 77 21.45 -5.32 6.21
CA ALA A 77 22.57 -5.86 5.44
C ALA A 77 23.87 -5.87 6.26
N ARG A 78 24.12 -4.83 7.07
CA ARG A 78 25.28 -4.78 8.01
C ARG A 78 25.22 -5.88 9.07
N ASN A 79 24.05 -6.43 9.34
CA ASN A 79 23.84 -7.54 10.26
C ASN A 79 23.66 -8.90 9.54
N GLY A 80 23.98 -8.97 8.22
CA GLY A 80 23.91 -10.19 7.43
C GLY A 80 22.50 -10.65 7.10
N ILE A 81 21.50 -9.76 7.18
CA ILE A 81 20.09 -10.06 6.94
C ILE A 81 19.68 -9.51 5.56
N ILE A 82 19.22 -10.37 4.68
CA ILE A 82 18.67 -9.98 3.38
C ILE A 82 17.35 -9.21 3.60
N THR A 83 17.19 -8.07 2.93
CA THR A 83 16.00 -7.24 3.11
C THR A 83 15.32 -6.94 1.79
N ILE A 84 14.01 -7.10 1.77
CA ILE A 84 13.14 -6.76 0.64
C ILE A 84 12.04 -5.85 1.15
N ALA A 85 11.91 -4.66 0.56
CA ALA A 85 10.84 -3.74 0.91
C ALA A 85 9.54 -4.12 0.19
N GLN A 86 8.43 -4.02 0.90
CA GLN A 86 7.09 -4.03 0.35
C GLN A 86 6.61 -2.59 0.20
N ASP A 87 5.93 -2.25 -0.91
CA ASP A 87 5.43 -0.88 -1.14
C ASP A 87 4.63 -0.36 0.06
N PHE A 88 5.10 0.75 0.61
CA PHE A 88 4.42 1.46 1.70
C PHE A 88 4.66 2.98 1.59
N LYS A 89 5.53 3.56 2.42
CA LYS A 89 5.81 5.00 2.46
C LYS A 89 6.81 5.45 1.40
N ALA A 90 7.71 4.57 1.00
CA ALA A 90 8.75 4.86 0.02
C ALA A 90 9.14 3.61 -0.76
N ARG A 91 9.76 3.83 -1.93
CA ARG A 91 10.57 2.83 -2.61
C ARG A 91 12.04 3.09 -2.30
N PHE A 92 12.74 2.06 -1.91
CA PHE A 92 14.14 2.13 -1.58
C PHE A 92 14.98 1.87 -2.83
N THR A 93 16.09 2.61 -2.95
CA THR A 93 17.07 2.42 -4.04
C THR A 93 18.18 1.45 -3.68
N THR A 94 18.36 1.18 -2.39
CA THR A 94 19.47 0.36 -1.84
C THR A 94 19.07 -1.09 -1.59
N ILE A 95 17.78 -1.41 -1.62
CA ILE A 95 17.24 -2.77 -1.44
C ILE A 95 16.17 -3.07 -2.49
N PRO A 96 15.94 -4.35 -2.83
CA PRO A 96 14.83 -4.75 -3.70
C PRO A 96 13.47 -4.33 -3.14
N ASN A 97 12.53 -3.98 -4.05
CA ASN A 97 11.16 -3.65 -3.69
C ASN A 97 10.18 -4.63 -4.33
N ILE A 98 9.20 -5.08 -3.56
CA ILE A 98 8.00 -5.74 -4.08
C ILE A 98 6.97 -4.66 -4.35
N THR A 99 6.61 -4.46 -5.61
CA THR A 99 5.71 -3.40 -6.05
C THR A 99 4.66 -3.93 -7.02
N GLY A 100 3.55 -3.22 -7.14
CA GLY A 100 2.52 -3.45 -8.13
C GLY A 100 2.47 -2.35 -9.21
N PRO A 101 1.76 -2.56 -10.32
CA PRO A 101 1.58 -1.56 -11.38
C PRO A 101 0.49 -0.54 -10.97
N HIS A 102 0.71 0.18 -9.89
CA HIS A 102 -0.29 1.04 -9.26
C HIS A 102 -0.77 2.18 -10.18
N PHE A 103 0.15 2.80 -10.91
CA PHE A 103 -0.21 3.80 -11.91
C PHE A 103 -1.16 3.23 -12.98
N LEU A 104 -0.86 2.03 -13.47
CA LEU A 104 -1.72 1.36 -14.47
C LEU A 104 -3.08 0.99 -13.89
N ALA A 105 -3.16 0.62 -12.62
CA ALA A 105 -4.44 0.36 -11.96
C ALA A 105 -5.31 1.64 -11.93
N GLY A 106 -4.72 2.78 -11.61
CA GLY A 106 -5.40 4.08 -11.70
C GLY A 106 -5.87 4.41 -13.12
N LYS A 107 -4.98 4.24 -14.10
CA LYS A 107 -5.31 4.42 -15.52
C LYS A 107 -6.49 3.55 -15.95
N MET A 108 -6.47 2.26 -15.63
CA MET A 108 -7.56 1.33 -15.98
C MET A 108 -8.90 1.76 -15.38
N GLY A 109 -8.92 2.24 -14.13
CA GLY A 109 -10.12 2.76 -13.48
C GLY A 109 -10.70 3.98 -14.23
N ALA A 110 -9.84 4.93 -14.61
CA ALA A 110 -10.25 6.10 -15.37
C ALA A 110 -10.81 5.74 -16.75
N GLU A 111 -10.13 4.87 -17.48
CA GLU A 111 -10.58 4.38 -18.79
C GLU A 111 -11.93 3.66 -18.71
N TYR A 112 -12.12 2.83 -17.68
CA TYR A 112 -13.37 2.12 -17.45
C TYR A 112 -14.52 3.09 -17.24
N PHE A 113 -14.38 4.06 -16.37
CA PHE A 113 -15.43 5.03 -16.08
C PHE A 113 -15.70 5.99 -17.26
N ALA A 114 -14.66 6.40 -17.99
CA ALA A 114 -14.84 7.20 -19.21
C ALA A 114 -15.65 6.45 -20.27
N LYS A 115 -15.37 5.14 -20.48
CA LYS A 115 -16.15 4.27 -21.37
C LYS A 115 -17.62 4.12 -20.93
N LYS A 116 -17.91 4.25 -19.63
CA LYS A 116 -19.27 4.26 -19.08
C LYS A 116 -19.99 5.62 -19.26
N GLY A 117 -19.32 6.62 -19.80
CA GLY A 117 -19.90 7.94 -20.09
C GLY A 117 -19.84 8.95 -18.95
N PHE A 118 -19.11 8.64 -17.85
CA PHE A 118 -18.93 9.61 -16.78
C PHE A 118 -18.11 10.81 -17.26
N ARG A 119 -18.43 11.98 -16.72
CA ARG A 119 -17.73 13.26 -16.99
C ARG A 119 -17.15 13.89 -15.73
N HIS A 120 -17.60 13.43 -14.57
CA HIS A 120 -17.14 13.86 -13.27
C HIS A 120 -16.46 12.68 -12.59
N PHE A 121 -15.22 12.92 -12.14
CA PHE A 121 -14.36 11.89 -11.58
C PHE A 121 -13.86 12.33 -10.22
N ALA A 122 -13.75 11.39 -9.31
CA ALA A 122 -13.22 11.65 -7.98
C ALA A 122 -12.32 10.51 -7.52
N PHE A 123 -11.37 10.83 -6.66
CA PHE A 123 -10.48 9.86 -6.04
C PHE A 123 -10.49 10.02 -4.52
N TYR A 124 -10.70 8.93 -3.80
CA TYR A 124 -10.61 8.91 -2.34
C TYR A 124 -9.48 7.98 -1.92
N GLY A 125 -8.54 8.50 -1.10
CA GLY A 125 -7.39 7.71 -0.71
C GLY A 125 -6.58 8.28 0.45
N THR A 126 -5.35 7.81 0.56
CA THR A 126 -4.39 8.23 1.58
C THR A 126 -3.15 8.84 0.93
N ARG A 127 -2.56 9.86 1.57
CA ARG A 127 -1.31 10.52 1.14
C ARG A 127 -0.10 9.81 1.70
N ASP A 128 1.04 10.10 1.08
CA ASP A 128 2.35 9.61 1.52
C ASP A 128 2.42 8.07 1.60
N VAL A 129 1.69 7.42 0.71
CA VAL A 129 1.71 5.98 0.50
C VAL A 129 1.82 5.72 -0.99
N VAL A 130 2.92 5.12 -1.40
CA VAL A 130 3.33 4.94 -2.80
C VAL A 130 2.20 4.39 -3.67
N TRP A 131 1.55 3.31 -3.23
CA TRP A 131 0.51 2.66 -4.03
C TRP A 131 -0.77 3.49 -4.18
N SER A 132 -1.12 4.32 -3.18
CA SER A 132 -2.27 5.23 -3.27
C SER A 132 -1.96 6.43 -4.17
N ASP A 133 -0.80 7.06 -3.97
CA ASP A 133 -0.39 8.23 -4.73
C ASP A 133 -0.24 7.90 -6.23
N GLU A 134 0.36 6.77 -6.57
CA GLU A 134 0.49 6.32 -7.96
C GLU A 134 -0.86 5.96 -8.60
N ARG A 135 -1.78 5.32 -7.85
CA ARG A 135 -3.15 5.07 -8.34
C ARG A 135 -3.87 6.37 -8.64
N MET A 136 -3.80 7.33 -7.71
CA MET A 136 -4.37 8.66 -7.91
C MET A 136 -3.76 9.36 -9.12
N GLN A 137 -2.45 9.32 -9.27
CA GLN A 137 -1.74 9.93 -10.39
C GLN A 137 -2.22 9.34 -11.72
N GLY A 138 -2.20 8.01 -11.87
CA GLY A 138 -2.62 7.34 -13.09
C GLY A 138 -4.09 7.61 -13.44
N PHE A 139 -4.96 7.64 -12.42
CA PHE A 139 -6.38 7.99 -12.60
C PHE A 139 -6.54 9.42 -13.09
N ARG A 140 -5.93 10.40 -12.40
CA ARG A 140 -6.03 11.83 -12.70
C ARG A 140 -5.46 12.17 -14.08
N GLU A 141 -4.28 11.67 -14.42
CA GLU A 141 -3.64 11.95 -15.71
C GLU A 141 -4.46 11.39 -16.87
N THR A 142 -5.02 10.20 -16.71
CA THR A 142 -5.86 9.57 -17.74
C THR A 142 -7.19 10.32 -17.92
N VAL A 143 -7.83 10.76 -16.84
CA VAL A 143 -9.05 11.61 -16.92
C VAL A 143 -8.76 12.89 -17.69
N ARG A 144 -7.66 13.58 -17.38
CA ARG A 144 -7.28 14.82 -18.05
C ARG A 144 -6.93 14.62 -19.52
N ALA A 145 -6.23 13.53 -19.83
CA ALA A 145 -5.88 13.19 -21.22
C ALA A 145 -7.10 12.79 -22.06
N ALA A 146 -8.12 12.15 -21.45
CA ALA A 146 -9.32 11.74 -22.15
C ALA A 146 -10.16 12.94 -22.61
N ASN A 147 -10.35 13.93 -21.75
CA ASN A 147 -11.03 15.19 -22.11
C ASN A 147 -10.72 16.29 -21.08
N PRO A 148 -10.14 17.43 -21.52
CA PRO A 148 -9.85 18.54 -20.61
C PRO A 148 -11.07 19.16 -19.91
N SER A 149 -12.30 18.94 -20.45
CA SER A 149 -13.54 19.41 -19.82
C SER A 149 -14.04 18.52 -18.68
N PHE A 150 -13.45 17.34 -18.48
CA PHE A 150 -13.81 16.46 -17.38
C PHE A 150 -13.35 17.06 -16.05
N THR A 151 -14.19 16.95 -15.03
CA THR A 151 -13.84 17.42 -13.69
C THR A 151 -13.17 16.31 -12.91
N PHE A 152 -12.21 16.70 -12.08
CA PHE A 152 -11.53 15.80 -11.16
C PHE A 152 -11.44 16.43 -9.78
N SER A 153 -11.85 15.67 -8.77
CA SER A 153 -11.71 16.02 -7.35
C SER A 153 -11.00 14.89 -6.60
N ALA A 154 -10.23 15.21 -5.58
CA ALA A 154 -9.62 14.19 -4.72
C ALA A 154 -9.72 14.58 -3.25
N LEU A 155 -10.07 13.60 -2.42
CA LEU A 155 -9.95 13.67 -0.98
C LEU A 155 -8.93 12.62 -0.55
N CYS A 156 -7.77 13.07 -0.07
CA CYS A 156 -6.72 12.18 0.43
C CYS A 156 -6.33 12.59 1.85
N LYS A 157 -6.34 11.64 2.75
CA LYS A 157 -6.01 11.82 4.16
C LYS A 157 -4.53 11.54 4.43
N ASN A 158 -3.96 12.20 5.43
CA ASN A 158 -2.63 11.88 5.93
C ASN A 158 -2.68 10.61 6.78
N THR A 159 -1.69 9.73 6.63
CA THR A 159 -1.60 8.46 7.36
C THR A 159 -1.05 8.58 8.77
N GLN A 160 -0.96 9.79 9.34
CA GLN A 160 -0.45 9.98 10.70
C GLN A 160 -1.40 9.46 11.78
N ASN A 161 -2.68 9.32 11.45
CA ASN A 161 -3.67 8.74 12.34
C ASN A 161 -3.95 7.30 11.92
N ALA A 162 -4.35 6.47 12.87
CA ALA A 162 -4.62 5.05 12.63
C ALA A 162 -5.52 4.84 11.41
N LEU A 163 -5.28 3.78 10.66
CA LEU A 163 -6.05 3.40 9.45
C LEU A 163 -7.59 3.36 9.67
N TRP A 164 -8.01 3.35 10.93
CA TRP A 164 -9.38 3.26 11.40
C TRP A 164 -10.04 4.61 11.68
N ASP A 165 -9.25 5.70 11.75
CA ASP A 165 -9.77 7.03 12.05
C ASP A 165 -10.11 7.74 10.75
N TYR A 166 -11.34 7.56 10.26
CA TYR A 166 -11.86 8.36 9.18
C TYR A 166 -12.89 9.39 9.70
N ASP A 167 -12.69 10.63 9.31
CA ASP A 167 -13.63 11.70 9.58
C ASP A 167 -14.82 11.58 8.63
N THR A 168 -15.89 10.94 9.12
CA THR A 168 -17.12 10.73 8.36
C THR A 168 -17.71 12.06 7.88
N ASN A 169 -17.67 13.12 8.69
CA ASN A 169 -18.25 14.42 8.32
C ASN A 169 -17.52 15.04 7.13
N GLN A 170 -16.20 14.97 7.12
CA GLN A 170 -15.40 15.47 6.00
C GLN A 170 -15.69 14.69 4.73
N LEU A 171 -15.79 13.36 4.83
CA LEU A 171 -16.09 12.51 3.68
C LEU A 171 -17.49 12.81 3.13
N VAL A 172 -18.52 12.85 3.99
CA VAL A 172 -19.91 13.18 3.59
C VAL A 172 -19.98 14.56 2.93
N THR A 173 -19.37 15.57 3.53
CA THR A 173 -19.37 16.93 2.98
C THR A 173 -18.72 16.97 1.60
N TRP A 174 -17.59 16.26 1.44
CA TRP A 174 -16.93 16.16 0.15
C TRP A 174 -17.79 15.43 -0.89
N LEU A 175 -18.40 14.29 -0.54
CA LEU A 175 -19.27 13.52 -1.43
C LEU A 175 -20.48 14.35 -1.88
N GLN A 176 -21.06 15.16 -0.99
CA GLN A 176 -22.17 16.05 -1.31
C GLN A 176 -21.75 17.20 -2.25
N SER A 177 -20.51 17.67 -2.16
CA SER A 177 -20.00 18.76 -3.02
C SER A 177 -19.69 18.33 -4.45
N LEU A 178 -19.59 17.02 -4.72
CA LEU A 178 -19.25 16.51 -6.05
C LEU A 178 -20.42 16.65 -7.02
N PRO A 179 -20.19 17.10 -8.29
CA PRO A 179 -21.21 17.11 -9.33
C PRO A 179 -21.65 15.67 -9.65
N LYS A 180 -22.94 15.48 -9.93
CA LYS A 180 -23.54 14.16 -10.17
C LYS A 180 -23.95 14.01 -11.65
N PRO A 181 -23.90 12.81 -12.21
CA PRO A 181 -23.32 11.58 -11.63
C PRO A 181 -21.79 11.62 -11.62
N VAL A 182 -21.17 11.11 -10.56
CA VAL A 182 -19.72 11.06 -10.38
C VAL A 182 -19.21 9.63 -10.32
N ALA A 183 -18.08 9.35 -10.98
CA ALA A 183 -17.35 8.11 -10.83
C ALA A 183 -16.26 8.29 -9.78
N ILE A 184 -16.26 7.46 -8.74
CA ILE A 184 -15.31 7.55 -7.65
C ILE A 184 -14.42 6.31 -7.66
N MET A 185 -13.11 6.51 -7.70
CA MET A 185 -12.13 5.47 -7.45
C MET A 185 -11.59 5.62 -6.03
N ALA A 186 -11.69 4.57 -5.23
CA ALA A 186 -11.00 4.47 -3.96
C ALA A 186 -9.59 3.88 -4.14
N CYS A 187 -8.67 4.25 -3.24
CA CYS A 187 -7.30 3.73 -3.31
C CYS A 187 -7.22 2.23 -2.96
N ASP A 188 -8.14 1.72 -2.13
CA ASP A 188 -8.29 0.31 -1.73
C ASP A 188 -9.73 -0.02 -1.33
N ASP A 189 -9.98 -1.28 -0.95
CA ASP A 189 -11.30 -1.78 -0.59
C ASP A 189 -11.83 -1.14 0.70
N ASN A 190 -10.97 -0.85 1.69
CA ASN A 190 -11.39 -0.21 2.93
C ASN A 190 -11.88 1.22 2.67
N HIS A 191 -11.17 1.98 1.82
CA HIS A 191 -11.61 3.31 1.40
C HIS A 191 -12.90 3.24 0.56
N ALA A 192 -13.07 2.21 -0.27
CA ALA A 192 -14.31 2.00 -1.00
C ALA A 192 -15.48 1.74 -0.05
N TYR A 193 -15.24 0.94 1.00
CA TYR A 193 -16.24 0.68 2.04
C TYR A 193 -16.67 1.96 2.75
N HIS A 194 -15.72 2.83 3.15
CA HIS A 194 -16.04 4.13 3.78
C HIS A 194 -16.97 5.00 2.90
N ILE A 195 -16.76 4.99 1.56
CA ILE A 195 -17.63 5.72 0.63
C ILE A 195 -19.06 5.17 0.66
N THR A 196 -19.22 3.85 0.78
CA THR A 196 -20.55 3.22 0.78
C THR A 196 -21.30 3.39 2.09
N GLU A 197 -20.59 3.65 3.19
CA GLU A 197 -21.19 3.92 4.50
C GLU A 197 -21.57 5.41 4.68
N ALA A 198 -20.93 6.32 3.94
CA ALA A 198 -21.14 7.77 4.02
C ALA A 198 -22.30 8.23 3.14
#